data_2a82a668292b91f3418fbd39e5365e0a
#
_entry.id   2a82a668292b91f3418fbd39e5365e0a
#
_cell.length_a   1.000
_cell.length_b   1.000
_cell.length_c   1.000
_cell.angle_alpha   90.00
_cell.angle_beta   90.00
_cell.angle_gamma   90.00
#
_symmetry.space_group_name_H-M   'P 1'
#
loop_
_entity.id
_entity.type
_entity.pdbx_description
1 polymer ?
#
loop_
_entity_poly.entity_id
_entity_poly.type
_entity_poly.pdbx_seq_one_letter_code
_entity_poly.pdbx_strand_id
1 'polypeptide(L)'
;MKYFKTECKNLFLSPKRLFYVLVFPLVIFGFFAAIFYKGVPRDLPMAYINYDQSQLSENLLRMLDATPNIDLKIKLTDEQEAQRLIQQQQIMGFIVIPADFQQKLFKGENQSVICYTNNQFMLGAGLIQKDFQTTVGMFSAGLVMKKKMQKGQQTEKVRAEAQTVKVDDHGLYNPYSNYAYYLLTALLPMMLQMIVMMVTVYVLGVEFRYRQGKQWLKKAGGSPLKALVGKLLPYTLVLFFVAWWMNYLLFELIGTPLHIPMLNVVLITFALVVIYQIIGIALVSILPNFRSALTIGSGFTAIAFSFAAYTFPMEGLPRSIQYLAQIFPYAHFMKYYVNRAIKGIPVEMTWQPLLALLLFGLLLIVAYPMFVKKIKSGGYETV
;
A
#
# COMPACT_ATOMS: atom_id res chain seq x y z
N MET A 1 -8.32 -35.35 -17.09
CA MET A 1 -7.38 -34.70 -18.02
C MET A 1 -8.06 -34.08 -19.25
N LYS A 2 -9.00 -34.77 -19.95
CA LYS A 2 -9.62 -34.24 -21.16
C LYS A 2 -10.36 -32.90 -20.96
N TYR A 3 -11.13 -32.76 -19.88
CA TYR A 3 -11.87 -31.52 -19.55
C TYR A 3 -10.94 -30.34 -19.25
N PHE A 4 -9.87 -30.56 -18.47
CA PHE A 4 -8.85 -29.55 -18.22
C PHE A 4 -8.24 -28.99 -19.53
N LYS A 5 -7.84 -29.85 -20.44
CA LYS A 5 -7.30 -29.44 -21.77
C LYS A 5 -8.29 -28.56 -22.52
N THR A 6 -9.59 -28.90 -22.46
CA THR A 6 -10.66 -28.14 -23.12
C THR A 6 -10.78 -26.74 -22.47
N GLU A 7 -10.72 -26.64 -21.13
CA GLU A 7 -10.79 -25.34 -20.46
C GLU A 7 -9.53 -24.48 -20.68
N CYS A 8 -8.34 -25.08 -20.75
CA CYS A 8 -7.14 -24.37 -21.20
C CYS A 8 -7.33 -23.79 -22.61
N LYS A 9 -7.83 -24.59 -23.53
CA LYS A 9 -8.11 -24.13 -24.89
C LYS A 9 -9.13 -22.99 -24.90
N ASN A 10 -10.21 -23.11 -24.14
CA ASN A 10 -11.23 -22.06 -23.99
C ASN A 10 -10.70 -20.77 -23.41
N LEU A 11 -9.77 -20.85 -22.47
CA LEU A 11 -9.14 -19.67 -21.85
C LEU A 11 -8.23 -18.96 -22.86
N PHE A 12 -7.31 -19.70 -23.49
CA PHE A 12 -6.29 -19.11 -24.37
C PHE A 12 -6.85 -18.72 -25.76
N LEU A 13 -7.88 -19.37 -26.26
CA LEU A 13 -8.52 -19.00 -27.52
C LEU A 13 -9.57 -17.89 -27.37
N SER A 14 -9.98 -17.53 -26.17
CA SER A 14 -10.90 -16.43 -25.95
C SER A 14 -10.12 -15.15 -25.60
N PRO A 15 -9.94 -14.19 -26.55
CA PRO A 15 -9.17 -12.98 -26.29
C PRO A 15 -9.76 -12.17 -25.12
N LYS A 16 -11.07 -12.16 -24.95
CA LYS A 16 -11.72 -11.48 -23.81
C LYS A 16 -11.34 -12.12 -22.47
N ARG A 17 -11.37 -13.47 -22.36
CA ARG A 17 -11.01 -14.15 -21.11
C ARG A 17 -9.53 -13.98 -20.79
N LEU A 18 -8.67 -14.16 -21.79
CA LEU A 18 -7.23 -13.97 -21.65
C LEU A 18 -6.91 -12.53 -21.24
N PHE A 19 -7.59 -11.56 -21.83
CA PHE A 19 -7.42 -10.15 -21.45
C PHE A 19 -7.72 -9.92 -19.97
N TYR A 20 -8.90 -10.31 -19.47
CA TYR A 20 -9.30 -10.04 -18.10
C TYR A 20 -8.51 -10.84 -17.04
N VAL A 21 -8.06 -12.05 -17.38
CA VAL A 21 -7.40 -12.94 -16.41
C VAL A 21 -5.89 -12.76 -16.38
N LEU A 22 -5.28 -12.39 -17.52
CA LEU A 22 -3.83 -12.24 -17.64
C LEU A 22 -3.41 -10.79 -17.96
N VAL A 23 -3.87 -10.26 -19.09
CA VAL A 23 -3.33 -8.99 -19.61
C VAL A 23 -3.70 -7.82 -18.69
N PHE A 24 -4.96 -7.72 -18.30
CA PHE A 24 -5.44 -6.64 -17.43
C PHE A 24 -4.71 -6.60 -16.08
N PRO A 25 -4.53 -7.71 -15.33
CA PRO A 25 -3.73 -7.71 -14.11
C PRO A 25 -2.28 -7.28 -14.31
N LEU A 26 -1.62 -7.77 -15.37
CA LEU A 26 -0.23 -7.41 -15.65
C LEU A 26 -0.10 -5.91 -15.93
N VAL A 27 -1.01 -5.36 -16.76
CA VAL A 27 -1.02 -3.94 -17.12
C VAL A 27 -1.31 -3.06 -15.92
N ILE A 28 -2.33 -3.40 -15.11
CA ILE A 28 -2.71 -2.58 -13.97
C ILE A 28 -1.63 -2.57 -12.88
N PHE A 29 -0.97 -3.69 -12.62
CA PHE A 29 0.16 -3.74 -11.68
C PHE A 29 1.36 -2.94 -12.21
N GLY A 30 1.70 -3.07 -13.50
CA GLY A 30 2.74 -2.27 -14.13
C GLY A 30 2.42 -0.77 -14.13
N PHE A 31 1.16 -0.40 -14.33
CA PHE A 31 0.69 0.98 -14.27
C PHE A 31 0.90 1.60 -12.89
N PHE A 32 0.47 0.92 -11.82
CA PHE A 32 0.70 1.41 -10.46
C PHE A 32 2.18 1.43 -10.09
N ALA A 33 2.95 0.43 -10.51
CA ALA A 33 4.40 0.42 -10.33
C ALA A 33 5.05 1.63 -11.01
N ALA A 34 4.62 1.97 -12.24
CA ALA A 34 5.15 3.12 -12.99
C ALA A 34 4.79 4.46 -12.35
N ILE A 35 3.54 4.64 -11.86
CA ILE A 35 3.11 5.87 -11.17
C ILE A 35 4.00 6.14 -9.95
N PHE A 36 4.25 5.11 -9.14
CA PHE A 36 4.97 5.26 -7.87
C PHE A 36 6.47 4.97 -7.98
N TYR A 37 7.01 4.78 -9.19
CA TYR A 37 8.40 4.40 -9.42
C TYR A 37 9.42 5.34 -8.74
N LYS A 38 9.17 6.67 -8.76
CA LYS A 38 10.03 7.66 -8.10
C LYS A 38 10.04 7.53 -6.57
N GLY A 39 9.03 6.91 -5.98
CA GLY A 39 8.93 6.51 -4.59
C GLY A 39 8.84 7.64 -3.56
N VAL A 40 9.62 8.68 -3.68
CA VAL A 40 9.63 9.82 -2.76
C VAL A 40 9.29 11.08 -3.54
N PRO A 41 8.24 11.83 -3.16
CA PRO A 41 7.98 13.14 -3.75
C PRO A 41 9.12 14.08 -3.35
N ARG A 42 9.63 14.83 -4.33
CA ARG A 42 10.67 15.83 -4.15
C ARG A 42 10.19 17.17 -4.70
N ASP A 43 10.93 18.24 -4.38
CA ASP A 43 10.68 19.58 -4.91
C ASP A 43 9.21 19.97 -4.72
N LEU A 44 8.68 19.80 -3.48
CA LEU A 44 7.31 20.12 -3.15
C LEU A 44 7.14 21.64 -3.15
N PRO A 45 6.20 22.20 -3.94
CA PRO A 45 6.07 23.64 -4.09
C PRO A 45 5.63 24.30 -2.80
N MET A 46 6.45 25.21 -2.30
CA MET A 46 6.23 26.00 -1.09
C MET A 46 6.32 27.49 -1.42
N ALA A 47 5.56 28.30 -0.66
CA ALA A 47 5.76 29.75 -0.65
C ALA A 47 6.52 30.19 0.61
N TYR A 48 7.01 31.43 0.59
CA TYR A 48 7.59 32.04 1.77
C TYR A 48 7.22 33.51 1.90
N ILE A 49 7.11 33.95 3.14
CA ILE A 49 6.88 35.35 3.53
C ILE A 49 8.05 35.73 4.43
N ASN A 50 8.87 36.68 3.97
CA ASN A 50 10.02 37.18 4.72
C ASN A 50 9.79 38.63 5.10
N TYR A 51 9.35 38.87 6.33
CA TYR A 51 9.14 40.23 6.85
C TYR A 51 10.45 40.90 7.30
N ASP A 52 11.54 40.13 7.56
CA ASP A 52 12.81 40.63 8.04
C ASP A 52 13.72 41.16 6.92
N GLN A 53 13.68 40.50 5.74
CA GLN A 53 14.47 40.83 4.53
C GLN A 53 15.99 41.03 4.81
N SER A 54 16.52 40.48 5.89
CA SER A 54 17.94 40.52 6.23
C SER A 54 18.76 39.46 5.49
N GLN A 55 20.08 39.62 5.47
CA GLN A 55 20.99 38.62 4.96
C GLN A 55 20.86 37.26 5.69
N LEU A 56 20.51 37.30 6.99
CA LEU A 56 20.38 36.13 7.84
C LEU A 56 19.09 35.34 7.46
N SER A 57 17.97 36.02 7.27
CA SER A 57 16.72 35.43 6.85
C SER A 57 16.80 34.85 5.43
N GLU A 58 17.45 35.56 4.50
CA GLU A 58 17.69 35.06 3.14
C GLU A 58 18.61 33.82 3.12
N ASN A 59 19.60 33.78 4.04
CA ASN A 59 20.44 32.58 4.17
C ASN A 59 19.66 31.36 4.66
N LEU A 60 18.76 31.55 5.63
CA LEU A 60 17.88 30.47 6.11
C LEU A 60 16.97 29.96 4.97
N LEU A 61 16.37 30.88 4.20
CA LEU A 61 15.52 30.48 3.05
C LEU A 61 16.30 29.68 2.01
N ARG A 62 17.53 30.10 1.67
CA ARG A 62 18.41 29.34 0.77
C ARG A 62 18.75 27.95 1.30
N MET A 63 18.98 27.82 2.60
CA MET A 63 19.22 26.49 3.23
C MET A 63 17.97 25.60 3.16
N LEU A 64 16.78 26.17 3.33
CA LEU A 64 15.52 25.45 3.20
C LEU A 64 15.24 25.02 1.76
N ASP A 65 15.46 25.89 0.80
CA ASP A 65 15.31 25.63 -0.63
C ASP A 65 16.31 24.59 -1.15
N ALA A 66 17.46 24.48 -0.53
CA ALA A 66 18.48 23.47 -0.86
C ALA A 66 18.14 22.06 -0.34
N THR A 67 17.03 21.87 0.40
CA THR A 67 16.61 20.56 0.90
C THR A 67 15.92 19.76 -0.20
N PRO A 68 15.94 18.39 -0.11
CA PRO A 68 15.39 17.56 -1.20
C PRO A 68 13.89 17.67 -1.42
N ASN A 69 13.12 18.09 -0.38
CA ASN A 69 11.66 18.03 -0.44
C ASN A 69 10.99 19.40 -0.46
N ILE A 70 11.72 20.50 -0.25
CA ILE A 70 11.20 21.87 -0.25
C ILE A 70 11.66 22.60 -1.50
N ASP A 71 10.75 23.27 -2.20
CA ASP A 71 11.01 24.12 -3.37
C ASP A 71 10.33 25.47 -3.14
N LEU A 72 11.12 26.49 -2.76
CA LEU A 72 10.65 27.84 -2.40
C LEU A 72 10.51 28.75 -3.63
N LYS A 73 9.50 28.48 -4.46
CA LYS A 73 9.30 29.22 -5.74
C LYS A 73 8.61 30.56 -5.59
N ILE A 74 7.72 30.71 -4.61
CA ILE A 74 6.79 31.84 -4.55
C ILE A 74 7.08 32.70 -3.34
N LYS A 75 7.52 33.94 -3.59
CA LYS A 75 7.62 34.96 -2.53
C LYS A 75 6.28 35.67 -2.42
N LEU A 76 5.73 35.71 -1.21
CA LEU A 76 4.47 36.37 -0.89
C LEU A 76 4.68 37.45 0.16
N THR A 77 3.72 38.36 0.26
CA THR A 77 3.70 39.43 1.26
C THR A 77 2.55 39.28 2.25
N ASP A 78 1.58 38.41 1.97
CA ASP A 78 0.38 38.22 2.76
C ASP A 78 0.08 36.74 3.00
N GLU A 79 -0.25 36.40 4.24
CA GLU A 79 -0.64 35.03 4.62
C GLU A 79 -1.99 34.58 4.06
N GLN A 80 -2.91 35.53 3.80
CA GLN A 80 -4.21 35.21 3.19
C GLN A 80 -4.04 34.73 1.75
N GLU A 81 -3.11 35.31 1.01
CA GLU A 81 -2.76 34.86 -0.33
C GLU A 81 -2.14 33.45 -0.29
N ALA A 82 -1.24 33.18 0.65
CA ALA A 82 -0.67 31.85 0.87
C ALA A 82 -1.76 30.81 1.16
N GLN A 83 -2.73 31.13 2.00
CA GLN A 83 -3.86 30.23 2.29
C GLN A 83 -4.72 29.95 1.04
N ARG A 84 -4.97 30.95 0.19
CA ARG A 84 -5.68 30.76 -1.09
C ARG A 84 -4.92 29.83 -2.02
N LEU A 85 -3.60 29.97 -2.12
CA LEU A 85 -2.77 29.09 -2.95
C LEU A 85 -2.78 27.65 -2.44
N ILE A 86 -2.82 27.42 -1.11
CA ILE A 86 -3.01 26.09 -0.54
C ILE A 86 -4.40 25.53 -0.91
N GLN A 87 -5.46 26.33 -0.79
CA GLN A 87 -6.82 25.90 -1.16
C GLN A 87 -6.91 25.56 -2.65
N GLN A 88 -6.19 26.26 -3.51
CA GLN A 88 -6.08 26.01 -4.95
C GLN A 88 -5.10 24.86 -5.29
N GLN A 89 -4.47 24.25 -4.30
CA GLN A 89 -3.48 23.17 -4.46
C GLN A 89 -2.25 23.58 -5.31
N GLN A 90 -1.92 24.87 -5.36
CA GLN A 90 -0.75 25.36 -6.07
C GLN A 90 0.52 25.25 -5.23
N ILE A 91 0.40 25.29 -3.90
CA ILE A 91 1.47 25.06 -2.94
C ILE A 91 1.07 24.06 -1.87
N MET A 92 2.05 23.36 -1.32
CA MET A 92 1.86 22.39 -0.22
C MET A 92 1.92 23.05 1.16
N GLY A 93 2.43 24.28 1.23
CA GLY A 93 2.55 25.03 2.46
C GLY A 93 3.32 26.33 2.26
N PHE A 94 3.55 27.06 3.36
CA PHE A 94 4.35 28.28 3.31
C PHE A 94 5.12 28.51 4.62
N ILE A 95 6.22 29.24 4.52
CA ILE A 95 7.12 29.56 5.62
C ILE A 95 7.04 31.08 5.91
N VAL A 96 6.95 31.43 7.19
CA VAL A 96 6.92 32.83 7.63
C VAL A 96 8.15 33.13 8.49
N ILE A 97 8.92 34.11 8.08
CA ILE A 97 10.00 34.69 8.89
C ILE A 97 9.51 36.05 9.45
N PRO A 98 9.46 36.21 10.78
CA PRO A 98 8.94 37.45 11.40
C PRO A 98 9.84 38.65 11.17
N ALA A 99 9.29 39.84 11.34
CA ALA A 99 10.04 41.09 11.32
C ALA A 99 11.10 41.15 12.43
N ASP A 100 12.19 41.87 12.18
CA ASP A 100 13.32 42.05 13.12
C ASP A 100 14.01 40.73 13.52
N PHE A 101 13.84 39.64 12.72
CA PHE A 101 14.40 38.32 13.01
C PHE A 101 15.91 38.38 13.29
N GLN A 102 16.71 39.05 12.44
CA GLN A 102 18.14 39.16 12.62
C GLN A 102 18.49 40.00 13.83
N GLN A 103 17.84 41.17 14.05
CA GLN A 103 18.14 42.06 15.15
C GLN A 103 17.91 41.39 16.52
N LYS A 104 16.77 40.73 16.65
CA LYS A 104 16.40 40.03 17.89
C LYS A 104 17.32 38.85 18.19
N LEU A 105 17.70 38.08 17.18
CA LEU A 105 18.68 36.99 17.34
C LEU A 105 20.06 37.51 17.81
N PHE A 106 20.52 38.66 17.28
CA PHE A 106 21.78 39.24 17.73
C PHE A 106 21.70 39.77 19.17
N LYS A 107 20.54 40.29 19.59
CA LYS A 107 20.30 40.67 21.01
C LYS A 107 20.21 39.45 21.93
N GLY A 108 20.11 38.23 21.41
CA GLY A 108 19.99 37.01 22.19
C GLY A 108 18.54 36.63 22.53
N GLU A 109 17.59 37.28 21.91
CA GLU A 109 16.17 36.97 22.04
C GLU A 109 15.80 35.75 21.15
N ASN A 110 14.97 34.86 21.69
CA ASN A 110 14.48 33.71 20.92
C ASN A 110 13.50 34.19 19.85
N GLN A 111 13.69 33.66 18.63
CA GLN A 111 12.79 33.91 17.51
C GLN A 111 12.24 32.60 16.97
N SER A 112 11.01 32.64 16.49
CA SER A 112 10.35 31.48 15.89
C SER A 112 10.15 31.72 14.39
N VAL A 113 10.57 30.74 13.58
CA VAL A 113 10.18 30.67 12.17
C VAL A 113 8.99 29.70 12.09
N ILE A 114 7.96 30.08 11.35
CA ILE A 114 6.70 29.32 11.33
C ILE A 114 6.59 28.64 9.97
N CYS A 115 6.23 27.35 9.98
CA CYS A 115 5.96 26.58 8.78
C CYS A 115 4.51 26.06 8.82
N TYR A 116 3.72 26.46 7.86
CA TYR A 116 2.36 25.95 7.65
C TYR A 116 2.39 24.90 6.54
N THR A 117 1.82 23.71 6.79
CA THR A 117 1.78 22.60 5.83
C THR A 117 0.37 22.07 5.65
N ASN A 118 0.04 21.62 4.45
CA ASN A 118 -1.24 20.98 4.16
C ASN A 118 -1.19 19.50 4.58
N ASN A 119 -1.65 19.21 5.80
CA ASN A 119 -1.63 17.86 6.38
C ASN A 119 -2.66 16.89 5.77
N GLN A 120 -3.48 17.30 4.81
CA GLN A 120 -4.26 16.35 4.02
C GLN A 120 -3.37 15.42 3.18
N PHE A 121 -2.19 15.90 2.79
CA PHE A 121 -1.15 15.14 2.12
C PHE A 121 -0.07 14.72 3.12
N MET A 122 -0.43 13.82 4.05
CA MET A 122 0.39 13.43 5.22
C MET A 122 1.85 13.14 4.88
N LEU A 123 2.12 12.43 3.78
CA LEU A 123 3.51 12.12 3.39
C LEU A 123 4.28 13.39 3.02
N GLY A 124 3.73 14.21 2.13
CA GLY A 124 4.38 15.46 1.69
C GLY A 124 4.59 16.42 2.86
N ALA A 125 3.57 16.61 3.69
CA ALA A 125 3.64 17.44 4.88
C ALA A 125 4.71 16.93 5.87
N GLY A 126 4.79 15.61 6.10
CA GLY A 126 5.80 15.01 6.98
C GLY A 126 7.23 15.19 6.46
N LEU A 127 7.45 15.09 5.15
CA LEU A 127 8.75 15.33 4.53
C LEU A 127 9.17 16.81 4.65
N ILE A 128 8.25 17.73 4.36
CA ILE A 128 8.48 19.18 4.54
C ILE A 128 8.81 19.51 5.99
N GLN A 129 8.03 18.99 6.94
CA GLN A 129 8.25 19.24 8.37
C GLN A 129 9.61 18.72 8.84
N LYS A 130 10.01 17.53 8.37
CA LYS A 130 11.33 16.93 8.69
C LYS A 130 12.46 17.83 8.18
N ASP A 131 12.43 18.23 6.91
CA ASP A 131 13.44 19.09 6.30
C ASP A 131 13.49 20.47 6.97
N PHE A 132 12.32 21.04 7.24
CA PHE A 132 12.21 22.32 7.94
C PHE A 132 12.84 22.26 9.34
N GLN A 133 12.45 21.29 10.17
CA GLN A 133 12.97 21.14 11.55
C GLN A 133 14.48 20.91 11.56
N THR A 134 14.95 20.03 10.66
CA THR A 134 16.39 19.72 10.56
C THR A 134 17.18 20.96 10.15
N THR A 135 16.72 21.69 9.14
CA THR A 135 17.41 22.87 8.61
C THR A 135 17.41 24.02 9.61
N VAL A 136 16.28 24.31 10.25
CA VAL A 136 16.19 25.36 11.28
C VAL A 136 17.04 24.98 12.49
N GLY A 137 17.07 23.71 12.87
CA GLY A 137 17.94 23.21 13.95
C GLY A 137 19.43 23.40 13.62
N MET A 138 19.88 23.05 12.42
CA MET A 138 21.25 23.25 11.96
C MET A 138 21.61 24.74 11.89
N PHE A 139 20.71 25.57 11.37
CA PHE A 139 20.88 27.01 11.32
C PHE A 139 21.05 27.63 12.72
N SER A 140 20.19 27.25 13.65
CA SER A 140 20.25 27.69 15.05
C SER A 140 21.57 27.29 15.74
N ALA A 141 21.98 26.02 15.58
CA ALA A 141 23.26 25.53 16.10
C ALA A 141 24.44 26.30 15.51
N GLY A 142 24.43 26.58 14.19
CA GLY A 142 25.44 27.36 13.50
C GLY A 142 25.56 28.81 14.05
N LEU A 143 24.43 29.44 14.37
CA LEU A 143 24.43 30.79 14.97
C LEU A 143 25.03 30.79 16.37
N VAL A 144 24.67 29.82 17.22
CA VAL A 144 25.22 29.65 18.57
C VAL A 144 26.73 29.42 18.48
N MET A 145 27.20 28.56 17.58
CA MET A 145 28.62 28.33 17.37
C MET A 145 29.35 29.62 16.95
N LYS A 146 28.84 30.34 15.95
CA LYS A 146 29.43 31.59 15.48
C LYS A 146 29.55 32.65 16.61
N LYS A 147 28.49 32.76 17.43
CA LYS A 147 28.46 33.72 18.58
C LYS A 147 29.47 33.35 19.68
N LYS A 148 29.66 32.06 19.97
CA LYS A 148 30.64 31.58 20.95
C LYS A 148 32.08 31.74 20.46
N MET A 149 32.33 31.46 19.17
CA MET A 149 33.64 31.66 18.54
C MET A 149 34.06 33.15 18.55
N GLN A 150 33.13 34.08 18.28
CA GLN A 150 33.37 35.51 18.37
C GLN A 150 33.75 35.97 19.79
N LYS A 151 33.33 35.22 20.82
CA LYS A 151 33.70 35.48 22.24
C LYS A 151 35.03 34.82 22.63
N GLY A 152 35.82 34.30 21.69
CA GLY A 152 37.16 33.72 21.93
C GLY A 152 37.14 32.32 22.51
N GLN A 153 36.02 31.60 22.48
CA GLN A 153 35.98 30.20 22.91
C GLN A 153 36.58 29.27 21.83
N GLN A 154 37.34 28.26 22.29
CA GLN A 154 37.93 27.26 21.36
C GLN A 154 36.88 26.49 20.57
N THR A 155 37.08 26.40 19.29
CA THR A 155 36.13 25.79 18.32
C THR A 155 35.71 24.39 18.71
N GLU A 156 36.62 23.55 19.21
CA GLU A 156 36.34 22.18 19.64
C GLU A 156 35.40 22.11 20.82
N LYS A 157 35.63 22.99 21.83
CA LYS A 157 34.80 23.06 23.03
C LYS A 157 33.39 23.55 22.72
N VAL A 158 33.27 24.54 21.85
CA VAL A 158 31.98 25.08 21.37
C VAL A 158 31.20 24.03 20.56
N ARG A 159 31.90 23.24 19.76
CA ARG A 159 31.30 22.17 18.97
C ARG A 159 30.79 21.00 19.84
N ALA A 160 31.56 20.61 20.84
CA ALA A 160 31.14 19.61 21.84
C ALA A 160 29.92 20.05 22.65
N GLU A 161 29.88 21.33 23.08
CA GLU A 161 28.74 21.89 23.83
C GLU A 161 27.50 22.10 22.95
N ALA A 162 27.65 22.45 21.67
CA ALA A 162 26.53 22.58 20.73
C ALA A 162 25.91 21.21 20.33
N GLN A 163 26.65 20.13 20.55
CA GLN A 163 26.23 18.75 20.24
C GLN A 163 25.95 17.92 21.51
N THR A 164 25.57 18.56 22.63
CA THR A 164 25.33 17.89 23.92
C THR A 164 24.26 16.77 23.81
N VAL A 165 23.31 16.89 22.88
CA VAL A 165 22.35 15.82 22.55
C VAL A 165 22.29 15.70 21.04
N LYS A 166 22.78 14.58 20.51
CA LYS A 166 22.66 14.23 19.10
C LYS A 166 21.37 13.44 18.90
N VAL A 167 20.48 13.94 18.07
CA VAL A 167 19.33 13.15 17.61
C VAL A 167 19.82 12.26 16.48
N ASP A 168 19.78 10.95 16.70
CA ASP A 168 20.14 9.92 15.72
C ASP A 168 18.88 9.11 15.41
N ASP A 169 18.21 9.45 14.29
CA ASP A 169 16.95 8.84 13.89
C ASP A 169 17.20 7.81 12.79
N HIS A 170 16.93 6.54 13.10
CA HIS A 170 17.05 5.42 12.18
C HIS A 170 15.66 4.87 11.83
N GLY A 171 15.14 5.25 10.69
CA GLY A 171 13.92 4.65 10.14
C GLY A 171 14.13 3.17 9.81
N LEU A 172 13.44 2.24 10.53
CA LEU A 172 13.51 0.82 10.26
C LEU A 172 12.60 0.43 9.10
N TYR A 173 13.03 -0.53 8.27
CA TYR A 173 12.30 -1.16 7.16
C TYR A 173 11.95 -0.26 5.97
N ASN A 174 11.95 1.06 6.13
CA ASN A 174 11.79 2.04 5.06
C ASN A 174 12.52 3.35 5.43
N PRO A 175 13.86 3.33 5.51
CA PRO A 175 14.66 4.44 6.04
C PRO A 175 14.53 5.73 5.21
N TYR A 176 14.23 5.60 3.92
CA TYR A 176 14.06 6.73 3.01
C TYR A 176 12.62 7.22 2.89
N SER A 177 11.68 6.70 3.70
CA SER A 177 10.24 7.02 3.62
C SER A 177 9.70 6.87 2.18
N ASN A 178 10.17 5.84 1.47
CA ASN A 178 9.77 5.56 0.09
C ASN A 178 8.29 5.15 0.05
N TYR A 179 7.48 5.97 -0.60
CA TYR A 179 6.03 5.76 -0.67
C TYR A 179 5.63 4.56 -1.53
N ALA A 180 6.42 4.26 -2.56
CA ALA A 180 6.19 3.07 -3.37
C ALA A 180 6.33 1.79 -2.53
N TYR A 181 7.38 1.69 -1.70
CA TYR A 181 7.56 0.55 -0.79
C TYR A 181 6.40 0.39 0.17
N TYR A 182 5.92 1.50 0.72
CA TYR A 182 4.78 1.51 1.62
C TYR A 182 3.48 1.15 0.89
N LEU A 183 3.09 1.92 -0.11
CA LEU A 183 1.78 1.79 -0.73
C LEU A 183 1.63 0.51 -1.56
N LEU A 184 2.61 0.21 -2.43
CA LEU A 184 2.50 -0.92 -3.36
C LEU A 184 2.54 -2.27 -2.64
N THR A 185 3.24 -2.37 -1.51
CA THR A 185 3.26 -3.59 -0.68
C THR A 185 1.86 -4.03 -0.25
N ALA A 186 0.94 -3.09 -0.03
CA ALA A 186 -0.44 -3.42 0.32
C ALA A 186 -1.39 -3.34 -0.88
N LEU A 187 -1.23 -2.36 -1.76
CA LEU A 187 -2.14 -2.12 -2.87
C LEU A 187 -2.15 -3.26 -3.89
N LEU A 188 -0.96 -3.77 -4.28
CA LEU A 188 -0.88 -4.81 -5.30
C LEU A 188 -1.50 -6.14 -4.84
N PRO A 189 -1.21 -6.67 -3.63
CA PRO A 189 -1.92 -7.86 -3.14
C PRO A 189 -3.42 -7.64 -2.91
N MET A 190 -3.84 -6.43 -2.54
CA MET A 190 -5.26 -6.08 -2.46
C MET A 190 -5.94 -6.22 -3.83
N MET A 191 -5.33 -5.70 -4.87
CA MET A 191 -5.86 -5.83 -6.24
C MET A 191 -5.84 -7.29 -6.71
N LEU A 192 -4.78 -8.04 -6.37
CA LEU A 192 -4.69 -9.46 -6.69
C LEU A 192 -5.87 -10.26 -6.10
N GLN A 193 -6.16 -10.11 -4.80
CA GLN A 193 -7.27 -10.81 -4.16
C GLN A 193 -8.61 -10.48 -4.83
N MET A 194 -8.82 -9.22 -5.21
CA MET A 194 -10.01 -8.75 -5.88
C MET A 194 -10.18 -9.41 -7.26
N ILE A 195 -9.10 -9.45 -8.04
CA ILE A 195 -9.05 -10.10 -9.34
C ILE A 195 -9.34 -11.61 -9.21
N VAL A 196 -8.69 -12.28 -8.27
CA VAL A 196 -8.88 -13.72 -7.98
C VAL A 196 -10.33 -14.01 -7.65
N MET A 197 -10.93 -13.22 -6.74
CA MET A 197 -12.32 -13.35 -6.36
C MET A 197 -13.26 -13.19 -7.57
N MET A 198 -13.10 -12.11 -8.32
CA MET A 198 -13.96 -11.80 -9.46
C MET A 198 -13.84 -12.84 -10.58
N VAL A 199 -12.61 -13.26 -10.89
CA VAL A 199 -12.37 -14.32 -11.90
C VAL A 199 -13.03 -15.62 -11.47
N THR A 200 -12.86 -16.02 -10.19
CA THR A 200 -13.42 -17.28 -9.69
C THR A 200 -14.95 -17.28 -9.72
N VAL A 201 -15.55 -16.21 -9.19
CA VAL A 201 -17.02 -16.05 -9.18
C VAL A 201 -17.56 -15.99 -10.62
N TYR A 202 -16.88 -15.29 -11.52
CA TYR A 202 -17.30 -15.21 -12.91
C TYR A 202 -17.23 -16.57 -13.61
N VAL A 203 -16.11 -17.26 -13.52
CA VAL A 203 -15.86 -18.53 -14.23
C VAL A 203 -16.82 -19.64 -13.81
N LEU A 204 -17.15 -19.70 -12.52
CA LEU A 204 -18.09 -20.68 -11.99
C LEU A 204 -19.54 -20.21 -12.14
N GLY A 205 -19.79 -18.94 -11.82
CA GLY A 205 -21.15 -18.38 -11.80
C GLY A 205 -21.81 -18.29 -13.17
N VAL A 206 -21.04 -18.09 -14.23
CA VAL A 206 -21.54 -18.09 -15.61
C VAL A 206 -22.14 -19.46 -16.00
N GLU A 207 -21.51 -20.57 -15.61
CA GLU A 207 -22.03 -21.92 -15.88
C GLU A 207 -23.39 -22.15 -15.20
N PHE A 208 -23.54 -21.63 -13.97
CA PHE A 208 -24.79 -21.72 -13.22
C PHE A 208 -25.86 -20.74 -13.71
N ARG A 209 -25.46 -19.55 -14.15
CA ARG A 209 -26.37 -18.55 -14.74
C ARG A 209 -27.07 -19.07 -15.98
N TYR A 210 -26.33 -19.76 -16.85
CA TYR A 210 -26.89 -20.34 -18.09
C TYR A 210 -27.41 -21.77 -17.90
N ARG A 211 -27.57 -22.26 -16.67
CA ARG A 211 -28.02 -23.60 -16.31
C ARG A 211 -27.25 -24.75 -16.99
N GLN A 212 -25.95 -24.51 -17.23
CA GLN A 212 -25.09 -25.49 -17.87
C GLN A 212 -24.44 -26.47 -16.88
N GLY A 213 -24.76 -26.42 -15.60
CA GLY A 213 -24.17 -27.25 -14.54
C GLY A 213 -24.23 -28.74 -14.83
N LYS A 214 -25.38 -29.26 -15.27
CA LYS A 214 -25.52 -30.69 -15.62
C LYS A 214 -24.64 -31.07 -16.84
N GLN A 215 -24.59 -30.20 -17.86
CA GLN A 215 -23.73 -30.43 -19.02
C GLN A 215 -22.24 -30.36 -18.66
N TRP A 216 -21.89 -29.41 -17.81
CA TRP A 216 -20.55 -29.28 -17.25
C TRP A 216 -20.15 -30.55 -16.47
N LEU A 217 -21.02 -31.05 -15.57
CA LEU A 217 -20.80 -32.29 -14.83
C LEU A 217 -20.60 -33.49 -15.77
N LYS A 218 -21.45 -33.62 -16.82
CA LYS A 218 -21.32 -34.68 -17.85
C LYS A 218 -19.98 -34.59 -18.58
N LYS A 219 -19.55 -33.39 -19.02
CA LYS A 219 -18.24 -33.16 -19.68
C LYS A 219 -17.06 -33.53 -18.78
N ALA A 220 -17.21 -33.39 -17.47
CA ALA A 220 -16.19 -33.75 -16.47
C ALA A 220 -16.22 -35.25 -16.06
N GLY A 221 -17.01 -36.07 -16.74
CA GLY A 221 -17.14 -37.51 -16.45
C GLY A 221 -17.96 -37.83 -15.20
N GLY A 222 -18.96 -36.99 -14.87
CA GLY A 222 -19.89 -37.21 -13.77
C GLY A 222 -19.34 -36.89 -12.35
N SER A 223 -18.07 -36.52 -12.24
CA SER A 223 -17.44 -36.20 -10.94
C SER A 223 -17.45 -34.70 -10.66
N PRO A 224 -18.13 -34.23 -9.60
CA PRO A 224 -18.13 -32.80 -9.24
C PRO A 224 -16.74 -32.26 -8.92
N LEU A 225 -15.87 -33.06 -8.31
CA LEU A 225 -14.49 -32.66 -8.02
C LEU A 225 -13.68 -32.45 -9.33
N LYS A 226 -13.79 -33.41 -10.28
CA LYS A 226 -13.13 -33.28 -11.60
C LYS A 226 -13.69 -32.09 -12.37
N ALA A 227 -14.97 -31.77 -12.20
CA ALA A 227 -15.60 -30.60 -12.79
C ALA A 227 -15.01 -29.32 -12.21
N LEU A 228 -14.98 -29.19 -10.88
CA LEU A 228 -14.47 -28.02 -10.18
C LEU A 228 -12.99 -27.78 -10.48
N VAL A 229 -12.14 -28.79 -10.22
CA VAL A 229 -10.69 -28.69 -10.42
C VAL A 229 -10.36 -28.48 -11.90
N GLY A 230 -10.98 -29.25 -12.80
CA GLY A 230 -10.75 -29.10 -14.24
C GLY A 230 -11.15 -27.73 -14.79
N LYS A 231 -12.13 -27.08 -14.17
CA LYS A 231 -12.57 -25.71 -14.51
C LYS A 231 -11.62 -24.64 -13.96
N LEU A 232 -11.26 -24.73 -12.68
CA LEU A 232 -10.48 -23.69 -12.01
C LEU A 232 -8.97 -23.78 -12.24
N LEU A 233 -8.41 -24.97 -12.36
CA LEU A 233 -6.96 -25.16 -12.43
C LEU A 233 -6.27 -24.34 -13.54
N PRO A 234 -6.80 -24.20 -14.78
CA PRO A 234 -6.21 -23.33 -15.79
C PRO A 234 -6.10 -21.87 -15.30
N TYR A 235 -7.15 -21.36 -14.66
CA TYR A 235 -7.20 -20.01 -14.13
C TYR A 235 -6.27 -19.85 -12.91
N THR A 236 -6.19 -20.89 -12.05
CA THR A 236 -5.26 -20.91 -10.90
C THR A 236 -3.82 -20.78 -11.37
N LEU A 237 -3.43 -21.48 -12.43
CA LEU A 237 -2.07 -21.42 -12.99
C LEU A 237 -1.76 -20.03 -13.57
N VAL A 238 -2.71 -19.43 -14.29
CA VAL A 238 -2.54 -18.06 -14.80
C VAL A 238 -2.47 -17.05 -13.67
N LEU A 239 -3.35 -17.15 -12.66
CA LEU A 239 -3.35 -16.27 -11.50
C LEU A 239 -2.09 -16.46 -10.62
N PHE A 240 -1.52 -17.66 -10.58
CA PHE A 240 -0.21 -17.90 -9.96
C PHE A 240 0.90 -17.14 -10.70
N PHE A 241 0.90 -17.17 -12.03
CA PHE A 241 1.84 -16.38 -12.82
C PHE A 241 1.64 -14.87 -12.59
N VAL A 242 0.39 -14.39 -12.52
CA VAL A 242 0.07 -13.00 -12.19
C VAL A 242 0.58 -12.62 -10.80
N ALA A 243 0.42 -13.51 -9.81
CA ALA A 243 0.94 -13.32 -8.46
C ALA A 243 2.48 -13.29 -8.41
N TRP A 244 3.13 -14.16 -9.20
CA TRP A 244 4.58 -14.13 -9.36
C TRP A 244 5.05 -12.81 -9.98
N TRP A 245 4.41 -12.37 -11.06
CA TRP A 245 4.70 -11.09 -11.72
C TRP A 245 4.53 -9.90 -10.77
N MET A 246 3.47 -9.88 -9.98
CA MET A 246 3.21 -8.86 -8.96
C MET A 246 4.39 -8.77 -7.97
N ASN A 247 4.85 -9.89 -7.44
CA ASN A 247 5.98 -9.91 -6.51
C ASN A 247 7.30 -9.50 -7.20
N TYR A 248 7.51 -9.92 -8.44
CA TYR A 248 8.66 -9.50 -9.23
C TYR A 248 8.70 -7.98 -9.43
N LEU A 249 7.56 -7.37 -9.79
CA LEU A 249 7.44 -5.90 -9.87
C LEU A 249 7.79 -5.23 -8.54
N LEU A 250 7.27 -5.73 -7.43
CA LEU A 250 7.43 -5.10 -6.13
C LEU A 250 8.87 -5.20 -5.61
N PHE A 251 9.47 -6.36 -5.69
CA PHE A 251 10.77 -6.60 -5.05
C PHE A 251 11.96 -6.39 -6.00
N GLU A 252 11.85 -6.73 -7.28
CA GLU A 252 12.96 -6.60 -8.23
C GLU A 252 12.95 -5.27 -8.99
N LEU A 253 11.79 -4.83 -9.50
CA LEU A 253 11.73 -3.61 -10.32
C LEU A 253 11.59 -2.35 -9.46
N ILE A 254 10.73 -2.35 -8.45
CA ILE A 254 10.58 -1.22 -7.52
C ILE A 254 11.70 -1.23 -6.48
N GLY A 255 12.28 -2.39 -6.18
CA GLY A 255 13.39 -2.52 -5.24
C GLY A 255 12.96 -2.46 -3.77
N THR A 256 11.72 -2.82 -3.45
CA THR A 256 11.27 -2.95 -2.06
C THR A 256 12.16 -3.94 -1.31
N PRO A 257 12.69 -3.61 -0.11
CA PRO A 257 13.54 -4.51 0.64
C PRO A 257 12.87 -5.87 0.90
N LEU A 258 13.59 -6.95 0.59
CA LEU A 258 13.11 -8.32 0.78
C LEU A 258 14.08 -9.09 1.69
N HIS A 259 13.57 -9.65 2.79
CA HIS A 259 14.36 -10.34 3.81
C HIS A 259 14.21 -11.88 3.79
N ILE A 260 13.45 -12.43 2.85
CA ILE A 260 13.28 -13.88 2.67
C ILE A 260 13.43 -14.25 1.18
N PRO A 261 13.70 -15.51 0.85
CA PRO A 261 13.77 -15.94 -0.55
C PRO A 261 12.47 -15.64 -1.31
N MET A 262 12.57 -15.18 -2.56
CA MET A 262 11.44 -14.85 -3.44
C MET A 262 10.44 -16.02 -3.55
N LEU A 263 10.93 -17.26 -3.57
CA LEU A 263 10.08 -18.44 -3.62
C LEU A 263 9.08 -18.48 -2.44
N ASN A 264 9.54 -18.15 -1.22
CA ASN A 264 8.66 -18.13 -0.04
C ASN A 264 7.56 -17.07 -0.18
N VAL A 265 7.90 -15.90 -0.72
CA VAL A 265 6.92 -14.83 -0.98
C VAL A 265 5.88 -15.28 -2.00
N VAL A 266 6.31 -15.93 -3.07
CA VAL A 266 5.43 -16.45 -4.12
C VAL A 266 4.51 -17.53 -3.56
N LEU A 267 5.01 -18.43 -2.70
CA LEU A 267 4.19 -19.47 -2.06
C LEU A 267 3.12 -18.88 -1.12
N ILE A 268 3.48 -17.88 -0.34
CA ILE A 268 2.52 -17.17 0.53
C ILE A 268 1.44 -16.48 -0.30
N THR A 269 1.84 -15.81 -1.37
CA THR A 269 0.90 -15.14 -2.29
C THR A 269 0.03 -16.17 -3.02
N PHE A 270 0.57 -17.33 -3.35
CA PHE A 270 -0.21 -18.43 -3.92
C PHE A 270 -1.26 -18.96 -2.93
N ALA A 271 -0.92 -19.07 -1.64
CA ALA A 271 -1.92 -19.41 -0.62
C ALA A 271 -3.08 -18.41 -0.61
N LEU A 272 -2.79 -17.10 -0.73
CA LEU A 272 -3.83 -16.08 -0.86
C LEU A 272 -4.73 -16.34 -2.08
N VAL A 273 -4.15 -16.65 -3.25
CA VAL A 273 -4.90 -16.99 -4.47
C VAL A 273 -5.86 -18.16 -4.22
N VAL A 274 -5.36 -19.24 -3.64
CA VAL A 274 -6.17 -20.43 -3.35
C VAL A 274 -7.29 -20.14 -2.35
N ILE A 275 -7.01 -19.42 -1.29
CA ILE A 275 -8.02 -19.05 -0.27
C ILE A 275 -9.14 -18.19 -0.89
N TYR A 276 -8.81 -17.20 -1.70
CA TYR A 276 -9.83 -16.38 -2.36
C TYR A 276 -10.61 -17.13 -3.43
N GLN A 277 -10.01 -18.13 -4.06
CA GLN A 277 -10.76 -19.07 -4.91
C GLN A 277 -11.75 -19.91 -4.09
N ILE A 278 -11.36 -20.41 -2.93
CA ILE A 278 -12.26 -21.17 -2.03
C ILE A 278 -13.45 -20.31 -1.59
N ILE A 279 -13.21 -19.05 -1.22
CA ILE A 279 -14.28 -18.12 -0.87
C ILE A 279 -15.19 -17.86 -2.10
N GLY A 280 -14.61 -17.69 -3.29
CA GLY A 280 -15.37 -17.54 -4.52
C GLY A 280 -16.26 -18.77 -4.83
N ILE A 281 -15.76 -19.99 -4.59
CA ILE A 281 -16.55 -21.23 -4.67
C ILE A 281 -17.70 -21.19 -3.68
N ALA A 282 -17.45 -20.79 -2.43
CA ALA A 282 -18.47 -20.68 -1.40
C ALA A 282 -19.58 -19.69 -1.79
N LEU A 283 -19.20 -18.47 -2.24
CA LEU A 283 -20.16 -17.45 -2.66
C LEU A 283 -21.05 -17.94 -3.82
N VAL A 284 -20.45 -18.51 -4.86
CA VAL A 284 -21.21 -19.02 -6.01
C VAL A 284 -22.14 -20.18 -5.61
N SER A 285 -21.72 -20.98 -4.62
CA SER A 285 -22.48 -22.16 -4.17
C SER A 285 -23.64 -21.80 -3.26
N ILE A 286 -23.45 -20.84 -2.36
CA ILE A 286 -24.43 -20.45 -1.32
C ILE A 286 -25.45 -19.45 -1.88
N LEU A 287 -25.00 -18.45 -2.62
CA LEU A 287 -25.87 -17.33 -3.01
C LEU A 287 -26.85 -17.73 -4.11
N PRO A 288 -28.06 -17.09 -4.14
CA PRO A 288 -29.14 -17.51 -5.01
C PRO A 288 -28.90 -17.19 -6.48
N ASN A 289 -28.08 -16.19 -6.79
CA ASN A 289 -27.88 -15.76 -8.17
C ASN A 289 -26.44 -15.24 -8.41
N PHE A 290 -26.08 -15.16 -9.68
CA PHE A 290 -24.77 -14.72 -10.13
C PHE A 290 -24.44 -13.26 -9.76
N ARG A 291 -25.43 -12.37 -9.85
CA ARG A 291 -25.26 -10.95 -9.53
C ARG A 291 -24.89 -10.75 -8.05
N SER A 292 -25.64 -11.42 -7.15
CA SER A 292 -25.36 -11.36 -5.72
C SER A 292 -23.95 -11.88 -5.38
N ALA A 293 -23.51 -12.97 -6.02
CA ALA A 293 -22.17 -13.51 -5.82
C ALA A 293 -21.08 -12.53 -6.25
N LEU A 294 -21.25 -11.82 -7.36
CA LEU A 294 -20.33 -10.77 -7.81
C LEU A 294 -20.33 -9.57 -6.85
N THR A 295 -21.51 -9.07 -6.49
CA THR A 295 -21.63 -7.88 -5.62
C THR A 295 -21.05 -8.12 -4.23
N ILE A 296 -21.39 -9.26 -3.61
CA ILE A 296 -20.86 -9.60 -2.28
C ILE A 296 -19.36 -9.89 -2.35
N GLY A 297 -18.89 -10.61 -3.38
CA GLY A 297 -17.47 -10.88 -3.55
C GLY A 297 -16.63 -9.62 -3.75
N SER A 298 -17.10 -8.67 -4.56
CA SER A 298 -16.41 -7.39 -4.76
C SER A 298 -16.42 -6.53 -3.49
N GLY A 299 -17.57 -6.43 -2.81
CA GLY A 299 -17.68 -5.69 -1.54
C GLY A 299 -16.79 -6.27 -0.45
N PHE A 300 -16.78 -7.60 -0.29
CA PHE A 300 -15.93 -8.29 0.67
C PHE A 300 -14.44 -8.01 0.45
N THR A 301 -13.97 -8.08 -0.80
CA THR A 301 -12.57 -7.81 -1.12
C THR A 301 -12.20 -6.34 -1.00
N ALA A 302 -13.09 -5.41 -1.34
CA ALA A 302 -12.85 -3.98 -1.21
C ALA A 302 -12.73 -3.55 0.26
N ILE A 303 -13.63 -4.03 1.12
CA ILE A 303 -13.62 -3.72 2.55
C ILE A 303 -12.40 -4.35 3.26
N ALA A 304 -11.93 -5.51 2.82
CA ALA A 304 -10.80 -6.23 3.42
C ALA A 304 -9.52 -5.38 3.52
N PHE A 305 -9.30 -4.44 2.60
CA PHE A 305 -8.16 -3.53 2.63
C PHE A 305 -8.14 -2.63 3.87
N SER A 306 -9.31 -2.09 4.24
CA SER A 306 -9.43 -1.22 5.41
C SER A 306 -9.13 -1.95 6.73
N PHE A 307 -9.31 -3.27 6.77
CA PHE A 307 -9.05 -4.11 7.93
C PHE A 307 -7.68 -4.80 7.90
N ALA A 308 -6.84 -4.50 6.92
CA ALA A 308 -5.50 -5.09 6.80
C ALA A 308 -4.51 -4.65 7.88
N ALA A 309 -4.86 -3.64 8.70
CA ALA A 309 -3.99 -3.00 9.70
C ALA A 309 -2.66 -2.49 9.13
N TYR A 310 -2.67 -2.14 7.86
CA TYR A 310 -1.48 -1.64 7.18
C TYR A 310 -1.37 -0.12 7.23
N THR A 311 -2.48 0.57 6.98
CA THR A 311 -2.55 2.05 7.02
C THR A 311 -2.75 2.58 8.43
N PHE A 312 -3.38 1.79 9.30
CA PHE A 312 -3.61 2.14 10.70
C PHE A 312 -3.32 0.93 11.59
N PRO A 313 -2.53 1.07 12.68
CA PRO A 313 -2.19 -0.02 13.58
C PRO A 313 -3.44 -0.67 14.19
N MET A 314 -3.48 -2.02 14.23
CA MET A 314 -4.62 -2.77 14.78
C MET A 314 -4.88 -2.43 16.24
N GLU A 315 -3.82 -2.18 16.99
CA GLU A 315 -3.84 -1.86 18.43
C GLU A 315 -4.54 -0.52 18.72
N GLY A 316 -4.57 0.39 17.75
CA GLY A 316 -5.27 1.68 17.83
C GLY A 316 -6.76 1.61 17.51
N LEU A 317 -7.26 0.45 17.03
CA LEU A 317 -8.67 0.27 16.70
C LEU A 317 -9.49 -0.20 17.92
N PRO A 318 -10.81 0.14 17.98
CA PRO A 318 -11.71 -0.45 18.97
C PRO A 318 -11.70 -1.98 18.90
N ARG A 319 -11.87 -2.68 20.04
CA ARG A 319 -11.85 -4.15 20.11
C ARG A 319 -12.84 -4.83 19.18
N SER A 320 -14.04 -4.26 19.02
CA SER A 320 -15.06 -4.77 18.07
C SER A 320 -14.55 -4.79 16.63
N ILE A 321 -13.81 -3.77 16.22
CA ILE A 321 -13.21 -3.68 14.88
C ILE A 321 -12.04 -4.65 14.73
N GLN A 322 -11.25 -4.86 15.80
CA GLN A 322 -10.19 -5.86 15.80
C GLN A 322 -10.75 -7.29 15.58
N TYR A 323 -11.88 -7.63 16.22
CA TYR A 323 -12.56 -8.91 15.97
C TYR A 323 -13.14 -9.01 14.56
N LEU A 324 -13.74 -7.94 14.05
CA LEU A 324 -14.27 -7.91 12.69
C LEU A 324 -13.15 -8.12 11.64
N ALA A 325 -11.97 -7.55 11.86
CA ALA A 325 -10.82 -7.72 10.99
C ALA A 325 -10.39 -9.19 10.82
N GLN A 326 -10.63 -10.04 11.83
CA GLN A 326 -10.28 -11.47 11.77
C GLN A 326 -11.09 -12.24 10.72
N ILE A 327 -12.22 -11.71 10.26
CA ILE A 327 -13.07 -12.33 9.23
C ILE A 327 -12.42 -12.24 7.84
N PHE A 328 -11.46 -11.33 7.65
CA PHE A 328 -10.84 -11.07 6.36
C PHE A 328 -9.50 -11.82 6.21
N PRO A 329 -9.39 -12.82 5.31
CA PRO A 329 -8.11 -13.51 5.05
C PRO A 329 -6.98 -12.56 4.69
N TYR A 330 -7.30 -11.45 4.04
CA TYR A 330 -6.35 -10.44 3.65
C TYR A 330 -5.62 -9.79 4.84
N ALA A 331 -6.30 -9.60 5.97
CA ALA A 331 -5.67 -9.07 7.18
C ALA A 331 -4.58 -10.03 7.72
N HIS A 332 -4.87 -11.32 7.74
CA HIS A 332 -3.91 -12.36 8.15
C HIS A 332 -2.75 -12.48 7.16
N PHE A 333 -3.07 -12.44 5.85
CA PHE A 333 -2.06 -12.43 4.80
C PHE A 333 -1.11 -11.24 4.96
N MET A 334 -1.64 -10.02 5.08
CA MET A 334 -0.81 -8.82 5.20
C MET A 334 0.06 -8.83 6.43
N LYS A 335 -0.49 -9.25 7.59
CA LYS A 335 0.29 -9.40 8.82
C LYS A 335 1.46 -10.37 8.65
N TYR A 336 1.23 -11.53 8.01
CA TYR A 336 2.28 -12.49 7.74
C TYR A 336 3.26 -11.98 6.68
N TYR A 337 2.76 -11.48 5.56
CA TYR A 337 3.53 -11.01 4.42
C TYR A 337 4.51 -9.89 4.82
N VAL A 338 4.03 -8.85 5.49
CA VAL A 338 4.85 -7.73 5.94
C VAL A 338 5.88 -8.17 6.98
N ASN A 339 5.47 -8.95 7.96
CA ASN A 339 6.37 -9.40 9.01
C ASN A 339 7.49 -10.30 8.46
N ARG A 340 7.19 -11.18 7.50
CA ARG A 340 8.18 -12.09 6.90
C ARG A 340 8.99 -11.43 5.80
N ALA A 341 8.32 -10.86 4.79
CA ALA A 341 9.00 -10.36 3.59
C ALA A 341 9.73 -9.04 3.85
N ILE A 342 9.06 -8.09 4.53
CA ILE A 342 9.60 -6.73 4.71
C ILE A 342 10.43 -6.61 6.00
N LYS A 343 9.94 -7.17 7.12
CA LYS A 343 10.62 -7.03 8.42
C LYS A 343 11.60 -8.15 8.73
N GLY A 344 11.59 -9.25 7.99
CA GLY A 344 12.49 -10.38 8.21
C GLY A 344 12.27 -11.13 9.52
N ILE A 345 11.09 -10.99 10.16
CA ILE A 345 10.80 -11.63 11.43
C ILE A 345 10.80 -13.16 11.26
N PRO A 346 11.44 -13.96 12.14
CA PRO A 346 11.49 -15.42 12.05
C PRO A 346 10.10 -16.08 11.99
N VAL A 347 10.01 -17.26 11.34
CA VAL A 347 8.74 -17.96 11.14
C VAL A 347 8.11 -18.40 12.49
N GLU A 348 8.93 -18.69 13.47
CA GLU A 348 8.52 -19.08 14.84
C GLU A 348 7.68 -18.00 15.53
N MET A 349 7.88 -16.73 15.16
CA MET A 349 7.13 -15.59 15.70
C MET A 349 5.96 -15.18 14.81
N THR A 350 5.85 -15.73 13.59
CA THR A 350 4.85 -15.30 12.59
C THR A 350 3.92 -16.42 12.12
N TRP A 351 3.99 -17.61 12.71
CA TRP A 351 3.18 -18.76 12.30
C TRP A 351 1.68 -18.58 12.52
N GLN A 352 1.29 -17.80 13.57
CA GLN A 352 -0.12 -17.59 13.91
C GLN A 352 -0.95 -16.96 12.80
N PRO A 353 -0.56 -15.82 12.19
CA PRO A 353 -1.29 -15.27 11.05
C PRO A 353 -1.28 -16.19 9.82
N LEU A 354 -0.22 -16.97 9.61
CA LEU A 354 -0.20 -17.96 8.52
C LEU A 354 -1.23 -19.07 8.78
N LEU A 355 -1.26 -19.61 9.99
CA LEU A 355 -2.24 -20.63 10.36
C LEU A 355 -3.66 -20.07 10.21
N ALA A 356 -3.93 -18.88 10.71
CA ALA A 356 -5.22 -18.22 10.58
C ALA A 356 -5.63 -18.08 9.10
N LEU A 357 -4.71 -17.68 8.23
CA LEU A 357 -4.95 -17.62 6.78
C LEU A 357 -5.32 -19.00 6.23
N LEU A 358 -4.56 -20.04 6.57
CA LEU A 358 -4.77 -21.39 6.05
C LEU A 358 -6.08 -22.02 6.56
N LEU A 359 -6.54 -21.67 7.76
CA LEU A 359 -7.81 -22.12 8.32
C LEU A 359 -9.03 -21.71 7.47
N PHE A 360 -8.94 -20.62 6.70
CA PHE A 360 -9.98 -20.29 5.71
C PHE A 360 -10.13 -21.38 4.63
N GLY A 361 -9.12 -22.21 4.42
CA GLY A 361 -9.22 -23.39 3.56
C GLY A 361 -10.31 -24.37 4.00
N LEU A 362 -10.63 -24.42 5.31
CA LEU A 362 -11.70 -25.26 5.86
C LEU A 362 -13.10 -24.85 5.33
N LEU A 363 -13.27 -23.64 4.84
CA LEU A 363 -14.50 -23.22 4.17
C LEU A 363 -14.85 -24.14 2.99
N LEU A 364 -13.87 -24.80 2.38
CA LEU A 364 -14.10 -25.76 1.31
C LEU A 364 -14.94 -26.97 1.79
N ILE A 365 -14.84 -27.35 3.07
CA ILE A 365 -15.62 -28.44 3.67
C ILE A 365 -17.12 -28.12 3.57
N VAL A 366 -17.50 -26.88 3.78
CA VAL A 366 -18.90 -26.42 3.68
C VAL A 366 -19.27 -26.07 2.24
N ALA A 367 -18.38 -25.38 1.52
CA ALA A 367 -18.63 -24.92 0.17
C ALA A 367 -18.76 -26.04 -0.85
N TYR A 368 -17.98 -27.13 -0.70
CA TYR A 368 -17.98 -28.22 -1.67
C TYR A 368 -19.31 -29.02 -1.73
N PRO A 369 -19.92 -29.43 -0.61
CA PRO A 369 -21.26 -30.07 -0.67
C PRO A 369 -22.32 -29.16 -1.30
N MET A 370 -22.29 -27.87 -1.01
CA MET A 370 -23.21 -26.90 -1.62
C MET A 370 -22.98 -26.76 -3.12
N PHE A 371 -21.70 -26.71 -3.55
CA PHE A 371 -21.32 -26.76 -4.94
C PHE A 371 -21.84 -28.03 -5.63
N VAL A 372 -21.67 -29.20 -4.99
CA VAL A 372 -22.17 -30.49 -5.52
C VAL A 372 -23.69 -30.46 -5.69
N LYS A 373 -24.44 -29.94 -4.73
CA LYS A 373 -25.90 -29.77 -4.84
C LYS A 373 -26.25 -28.87 -6.03
N LYS A 374 -25.59 -27.71 -6.15
CA LYS A 374 -25.87 -26.72 -7.19
C LYS A 374 -25.51 -27.21 -8.60
N ILE A 375 -24.39 -27.90 -8.79
CA ILE A 375 -24.02 -28.45 -10.11
C ILE A 375 -24.97 -29.57 -10.58
N LYS A 376 -25.45 -30.38 -9.63
CA LYS A 376 -26.43 -31.45 -9.90
C LYS A 376 -27.83 -30.91 -10.25
N SER A 377 -28.26 -29.81 -9.60
CA SER A 377 -29.52 -29.12 -9.96
C SER A 377 -29.45 -28.42 -11.31
N GLY A 378 -28.25 -28.12 -11.78
CA GLY A 378 -27.99 -27.45 -13.07
C GLY A 378 -27.62 -26.00 -13.02
N GLY A 379 -27.81 -25.31 -11.87
CA GLY A 379 -27.44 -23.93 -11.69
C GLY A 379 -28.35 -23.13 -10.78
N TYR A 380 -28.41 -21.81 -10.98
CA TYR A 380 -29.30 -20.94 -10.22
C TYR A 380 -30.77 -21.19 -10.58
N GLU A 381 -31.65 -21.08 -9.58
CA GLU A 381 -33.09 -21.08 -9.82
C GLU A 381 -33.48 -19.80 -10.58
N THR A 382 -34.42 -19.89 -11.50
CA THR A 382 -34.98 -18.72 -12.17
C THR A 382 -35.84 -17.98 -11.17
N VAL A 383 -35.46 -16.77 -10.79
CA VAL A 383 -36.33 -15.79 -10.16
C VAL A 383 -37.13 -15.09 -11.25
#